data_fc369b4b2d52516ab67119ae00d40a1e
#
_entry.id   fc369b4b2d52516ab67119ae00d40a1e
#
_cell.length_a   1.000
_cell.length_b   1.000
_cell.length_c   1.000
_cell.angle_alpha   90.00
_cell.angle_beta   90.00
_cell.angle_gamma   90.00
#
_symmetry.space_group_name_H-M   'P 1'
#
loop_
_entity.id
_entity.type
_entity.pdbx_description
1 polymer ?
#
loop_
_entity_poly.entity_id
_entity_poly.type
_entity_poly.pdbx_seq_one_letter_code
_entity_poly.pdbx_strand_id
1 'polypeptide(L)'
;PNTGRTFVCGPLYHSAQWAFSFLVLMTGSQIVTRHRFDAAESLALIDAHQITNVHLVPTQFSRFLKLDAAVKQSFKGDSLQVVWHGAAPCPPMVKRQMIDWWGPVINEYYGSTEGSIVTTATAEEWLARPGTVGKQSAMVEITIVDENGAARPVGESGDIYVRNLMGSDFEYHNEPEKTEAVHLKPGVFTFGDVGYFDEDGYLYLSDRKIDMIISGGVNIYPAEIEGVLATHALVQDVAVFGIPNEE
;
A
#
# COMPACT_ATOMS: atom_id res chain seq x y z
N PRO A 1 1.20 -23.91 19.47
CA PRO A 1 1.83 -24.06 18.15
C PRO A 1 1.17 -23.11 17.20
N ASN A 2 1.98 -22.35 16.47
CA ASN A 2 1.45 -21.44 15.45
C ASN A 2 0.92 -22.29 14.29
N THR A 3 -0.37 -22.25 14.06
CA THR A 3 -1.05 -23.02 13.01
C THR A 3 -1.35 -22.16 11.78
N GLY A 4 -0.76 -20.96 11.68
CA GLY A 4 -0.96 -20.04 10.57
C GLY A 4 -0.56 -20.65 9.23
N ARG A 5 -1.34 -20.36 8.21
CA ARG A 5 -1.09 -20.73 6.80
C ARG A 5 -1.12 -19.49 5.95
N THR A 6 0.02 -19.18 5.35
CA THR A 6 0.20 -17.97 4.54
C THR A 6 0.19 -18.33 3.07
N PHE A 7 -0.62 -17.62 2.30
CA PHE A 7 -0.57 -17.71 0.84
C PHE A 7 0.35 -16.64 0.28
N VAL A 8 1.39 -17.06 -0.43
CA VAL A 8 2.36 -16.20 -1.11
C VAL A 8 2.10 -16.25 -2.61
N CYS A 9 1.49 -15.23 -3.14
CA CYS A 9 1.01 -15.16 -4.53
C CYS A 9 1.71 -14.10 -5.39
N GLY A 10 2.73 -13.44 -4.86
CA GLY A 10 3.56 -12.49 -5.57
C GLY A 10 5.03 -12.96 -5.65
N PRO A 11 5.86 -12.26 -6.44
CA PRO A 11 7.25 -12.63 -6.66
C PRO A 11 8.11 -12.37 -5.43
N LEU A 12 8.89 -13.35 -5.01
CA LEU A 12 9.73 -13.28 -3.80
C LEU A 12 10.90 -12.29 -3.88
N TYR A 13 11.22 -11.76 -5.06
CA TYR A 13 12.19 -10.68 -5.18
C TYR A 13 11.62 -9.32 -4.73
N HIS A 14 10.31 -9.20 -4.58
CA HIS A 14 9.65 -8.04 -4.00
C HIS A 14 9.79 -8.07 -2.48
N SER A 15 10.25 -6.97 -1.88
CA SER A 15 10.51 -6.86 -0.43
C SER A 15 9.29 -7.24 0.42
N ALA A 16 8.09 -6.81 0.04
CA ALA A 16 6.86 -7.16 0.74
C ALA A 16 6.58 -8.67 0.72
N GLN A 17 6.62 -9.32 -0.45
CA GLN A 17 6.36 -10.76 -0.54
C GLN A 17 7.44 -11.57 0.19
N TRP A 18 8.69 -11.13 0.12
CA TRP A 18 9.78 -11.72 0.89
C TRP A 18 9.52 -11.60 2.40
N ALA A 19 9.20 -10.41 2.89
CA ALA A 19 8.97 -10.16 4.32
C ALA A 19 7.76 -10.96 4.84
N PHE A 20 6.62 -10.90 4.14
CA PHE A 20 5.40 -11.65 4.51
C PHE A 20 5.53 -13.18 4.35
N SER A 21 6.54 -13.68 3.66
CA SER A 21 6.86 -15.11 3.63
C SER A 21 7.87 -15.50 4.72
N PHE A 22 8.98 -14.79 4.81
CA PHE A 22 10.09 -15.11 5.71
C PHE A 22 9.69 -14.95 7.19
N LEU A 23 9.07 -13.84 7.55
CA LEU A 23 8.66 -13.58 8.94
C LEU A 23 7.66 -14.61 9.45
N VAL A 24 6.71 -15.03 8.60
CA VAL A 24 5.73 -16.04 9.01
C VAL A 24 6.35 -17.44 9.14
N LEU A 25 7.36 -17.79 8.32
CA LEU A 25 8.13 -19.02 8.50
C LEU A 25 8.89 -19.03 9.81
N MET A 26 9.51 -17.91 10.19
CA MET A 26 10.21 -17.77 11.48
C MET A 26 9.29 -18.00 12.69
N THR A 27 7.99 -17.72 12.55
CA THR A 27 6.99 -17.98 13.60
C THR A 27 6.39 -19.38 13.55
N GLY A 28 6.86 -20.25 12.64
CA GLY A 28 6.39 -21.63 12.51
C GLY A 28 5.12 -21.79 11.66
N SER A 29 4.73 -20.77 10.90
CA SER A 29 3.61 -20.86 9.96
C SER A 29 3.99 -21.67 8.71
N GLN A 30 2.98 -22.26 8.06
CA GLN A 30 3.14 -22.91 6.76
C GLN A 30 3.00 -21.87 5.64
N ILE A 31 3.70 -22.11 4.52
CA ILE A 31 3.54 -21.33 3.30
C ILE A 31 2.93 -22.19 2.20
N VAL A 32 1.91 -21.63 1.53
CA VAL A 32 1.39 -22.12 0.25
C VAL A 32 1.81 -21.13 -0.82
N THR A 33 2.48 -21.58 -1.85
CA THR A 33 2.96 -20.69 -2.91
C THR A 33 2.45 -21.12 -4.28
N ARG A 34 2.49 -20.19 -5.22
CA ARG A 34 2.10 -20.38 -6.59
C ARG A 34 3.14 -19.79 -7.55
N HIS A 35 3.27 -20.40 -8.73
CA HIS A 35 4.23 -19.95 -9.74
C HIS A 35 3.91 -18.54 -10.27
N ARG A 36 2.64 -18.22 -10.46
CA ARG A 36 2.14 -16.88 -10.83
C ARG A 36 0.74 -16.67 -10.29
N PHE A 37 0.36 -15.42 -10.13
CA PHE A 37 -0.98 -15.05 -9.68
C PHE A 37 -2.03 -15.37 -10.75
N ASP A 38 -3.07 -16.08 -10.33
CA ASP A 38 -4.34 -16.24 -11.02
C ASP A 38 -5.47 -16.03 -10.01
N ALA A 39 -6.43 -15.18 -10.33
CA ALA A 39 -7.44 -14.74 -9.35
C ALA A 39 -8.38 -15.91 -8.96
N ALA A 40 -8.92 -16.63 -9.92
CA ALA A 40 -9.87 -17.72 -9.63
C ALA A 40 -9.21 -18.86 -8.85
N GLU A 41 -8.00 -19.26 -9.27
CA GLU A 41 -7.26 -20.30 -8.58
C GLU A 41 -6.77 -19.85 -7.20
N SER A 42 -6.45 -18.58 -7.02
CA SER A 42 -6.07 -18.07 -5.70
C SER A 42 -7.21 -18.22 -4.69
N LEU A 43 -8.46 -17.93 -5.07
CA LEU A 43 -9.63 -18.17 -4.21
C LEU A 43 -9.77 -19.64 -3.85
N ALA A 44 -9.64 -20.53 -4.84
CA ALA A 44 -9.72 -21.97 -4.61
C ALA A 44 -8.63 -22.48 -3.67
N LEU A 45 -7.38 -21.98 -3.80
CA LEU A 45 -6.27 -22.32 -2.91
C LEU A 45 -6.48 -21.79 -1.48
N ILE A 46 -7.03 -20.60 -1.32
CA ILE A 46 -7.35 -20.04 0.01
C ILE A 46 -8.30 -20.97 0.74
N ASP A 47 -9.38 -21.40 0.10
CA ASP A 47 -10.36 -22.31 0.69
C ASP A 47 -9.81 -23.72 0.91
N ALA A 48 -9.17 -24.31 -0.10
CA ALA A 48 -8.66 -25.68 -0.06
C ALA A 48 -7.57 -25.88 0.99
N HIS A 49 -6.69 -24.90 1.15
CA HIS A 49 -5.58 -24.95 2.12
C HIS A 49 -5.90 -24.28 3.45
N GLN A 50 -7.13 -23.78 3.64
CA GLN A 50 -7.54 -23.06 4.86
C GLN A 50 -6.53 -21.98 5.22
N ILE A 51 -6.25 -21.09 4.26
CA ILE A 51 -5.29 -20.00 4.42
C ILE A 51 -5.81 -19.02 5.47
N THR A 52 -4.94 -18.64 6.39
CA THR A 52 -5.27 -17.71 7.48
C THR A 52 -4.81 -16.28 7.21
N ASN A 53 -3.75 -16.13 6.40
CA ASN A 53 -3.22 -14.80 6.08
C ASN A 53 -2.63 -14.76 4.66
N VAL A 54 -2.73 -13.57 4.05
CA VAL A 54 -2.22 -13.32 2.69
C VAL A 54 -1.81 -11.86 2.57
N HIS A 55 -0.75 -11.61 1.80
CA HIS A 55 -0.37 -10.29 1.33
C HIS A 55 -0.76 -10.12 -0.13
N LEU A 56 -1.50 -9.06 -0.43
CA LEU A 56 -2.03 -8.72 -1.74
C LEU A 56 -1.66 -7.30 -2.14
N VAL A 57 -1.81 -6.98 -3.41
CA VAL A 57 -1.68 -5.62 -3.94
C VAL A 57 -2.98 -5.18 -4.60
N PRO A 58 -3.26 -3.88 -4.73
CA PRO A 58 -4.54 -3.37 -5.24
C PRO A 58 -4.95 -3.89 -6.61
N THR A 59 -3.99 -4.14 -7.52
CA THR A 59 -4.28 -4.76 -8.81
C THR A 59 -4.83 -6.19 -8.70
N GLN A 60 -4.43 -6.93 -7.67
CA GLN A 60 -5.00 -8.26 -7.38
C GLN A 60 -6.43 -8.14 -6.87
N PHE A 61 -6.74 -7.15 -6.05
CA PHE A 61 -8.12 -6.86 -5.63
C PHE A 61 -9.03 -6.59 -6.84
N SER A 62 -8.59 -5.70 -7.74
CA SER A 62 -9.32 -5.42 -8.97
C SER A 62 -9.57 -6.67 -9.83
N ARG A 63 -8.60 -7.59 -9.90
CA ARG A 63 -8.74 -8.86 -10.62
C ARG A 63 -9.72 -9.80 -9.93
N PHE A 64 -9.74 -9.88 -8.60
CA PHE A 64 -10.74 -10.66 -7.86
C PHE A 64 -12.16 -10.11 -8.09
N LEU A 65 -12.34 -8.81 -8.02
CA LEU A 65 -13.66 -8.16 -8.21
C LEU A 65 -14.22 -8.36 -9.62
N LYS A 66 -13.36 -8.51 -10.63
CA LYS A 66 -13.72 -8.74 -12.04
C LYS A 66 -14.01 -10.21 -12.39
N LEU A 67 -13.87 -11.13 -11.44
CA LEU A 67 -14.25 -12.54 -11.65
C LEU A 67 -15.75 -12.69 -11.84
N ASP A 68 -16.12 -13.75 -12.56
CA ASP A 68 -17.53 -14.13 -12.75
C ASP A 68 -18.25 -14.31 -11.41
N ALA A 69 -19.53 -13.94 -11.38
CA ALA A 69 -20.35 -14.01 -10.19
C ALA A 69 -20.38 -15.40 -9.57
N ALA A 70 -20.43 -16.46 -10.38
CA ALA A 70 -20.43 -17.83 -9.90
C ALA A 70 -19.13 -18.19 -9.15
N VAL A 71 -17.97 -17.73 -9.66
CA VAL A 71 -16.67 -17.94 -8.99
C VAL A 71 -16.62 -17.20 -7.66
N LYS A 72 -17.06 -15.93 -7.65
CA LYS A 72 -17.12 -15.13 -6.42
C LYS A 72 -18.04 -15.73 -5.36
N GLN A 73 -19.19 -16.25 -5.75
CA GLN A 73 -20.17 -16.88 -4.86
C GLN A 73 -19.68 -18.23 -4.30
N SER A 74 -18.80 -18.94 -5.00
CA SER A 74 -18.23 -20.20 -4.52
C SER A 74 -17.17 -20.04 -3.45
N PHE A 75 -16.55 -18.86 -3.35
CA PHE A 75 -15.52 -18.54 -2.38
C PHE A 75 -16.13 -18.36 -0.99
N LYS A 76 -15.56 -19.03 0.02
CA LYS A 76 -16.00 -18.97 1.41
C LYS A 76 -15.17 -18.02 2.24
N GLY A 77 -13.84 -18.13 2.16
CA GLY A 77 -12.89 -17.29 2.89
C GLY A 77 -12.93 -17.45 4.42
N ASP A 78 -13.66 -18.45 4.96
CA ASP A 78 -13.93 -18.61 6.40
C ASP A 78 -12.66 -18.74 7.24
N SER A 79 -11.56 -19.16 6.64
CA SER A 79 -10.27 -19.33 7.33
C SER A 79 -9.44 -18.06 7.42
N LEU A 80 -9.75 -17.03 6.61
CA LEU A 80 -8.98 -15.80 6.58
C LEU A 80 -9.13 -15.03 7.88
N GLN A 81 -8.00 -14.71 8.50
CA GLN A 81 -7.91 -13.91 9.72
C GLN A 81 -7.37 -12.52 9.45
N VAL A 82 -6.43 -12.42 8.49
CA VAL A 82 -5.83 -11.15 8.11
C VAL A 82 -5.38 -11.17 6.64
N VAL A 83 -5.72 -10.09 5.96
CA VAL A 83 -5.25 -9.78 4.60
C VAL A 83 -4.54 -8.45 4.65
N TRP A 84 -3.24 -8.45 4.41
CA TRP A 84 -2.46 -7.22 4.29
C TRP A 84 -2.41 -6.77 2.83
N HIS A 85 -2.60 -5.49 2.61
CA HIS A 85 -2.30 -4.90 1.31
C HIS A 85 -1.52 -3.60 1.45
N GLY A 86 -0.80 -3.24 0.40
CA GLY A 86 0.03 -2.04 0.32
C GLY A 86 0.82 -2.05 -0.97
N ALA A 87 1.96 -1.37 -0.97
CA ALA A 87 2.90 -1.24 -2.08
C ALA A 87 2.39 -0.46 -3.30
N ALA A 88 1.13 -0.04 -3.33
CA ALA A 88 0.53 0.83 -4.33
C ALA A 88 -0.72 1.51 -3.77
N PRO A 89 -1.14 2.67 -4.30
CA PRO A 89 -2.42 3.29 -3.96
C PRO A 89 -3.58 2.35 -4.24
N CYS A 90 -4.51 2.24 -3.29
CA CYS A 90 -5.71 1.42 -3.45
C CYS A 90 -6.93 2.32 -3.64
N PRO A 91 -7.60 2.28 -4.80
CA PRO A 91 -8.82 3.05 -4.99
C PRO A 91 -9.85 2.74 -3.91
N PRO A 92 -10.44 3.74 -3.23
CA PRO A 92 -11.35 3.53 -2.10
C PRO A 92 -12.53 2.61 -2.42
N MET A 93 -13.07 2.70 -3.64
CA MET A 93 -14.16 1.82 -4.09
C MET A 93 -13.72 0.36 -4.20
N VAL A 94 -12.51 0.10 -4.68
CA VAL A 94 -11.96 -1.27 -4.78
C VAL A 94 -11.80 -1.87 -3.38
N LYS A 95 -11.20 -1.13 -2.46
CA LYS A 95 -11.02 -1.60 -1.08
C LYS A 95 -12.36 -1.80 -0.36
N ARG A 96 -13.32 -0.88 -0.54
CA ARG A 96 -14.67 -1.01 0.02
C ARG A 96 -15.33 -2.30 -0.46
N GLN A 97 -15.35 -2.57 -1.76
CA GLN A 97 -15.94 -3.77 -2.33
C GLN A 97 -15.27 -5.06 -1.85
N MET A 98 -13.95 -5.04 -1.65
CA MET A 98 -13.24 -6.17 -1.08
C MET A 98 -13.60 -6.41 0.39
N ILE A 99 -13.71 -5.36 1.20
CA ILE A 99 -14.14 -5.47 2.61
C ILE A 99 -15.60 -5.96 2.68
N ASP A 100 -16.49 -5.45 1.82
CA ASP A 100 -17.88 -5.89 1.77
C ASP A 100 -18.00 -7.39 1.40
N TRP A 101 -17.06 -7.92 0.61
CA TRP A 101 -17.05 -9.32 0.19
C TRP A 101 -16.28 -10.25 1.15
N TRP A 102 -15.07 -9.85 1.57
CA TRP A 102 -14.20 -10.71 2.39
C TRP A 102 -14.33 -10.45 3.89
N GLY A 103 -15.05 -9.41 4.29
CA GLY A 103 -15.19 -8.98 5.67
C GLY A 103 -14.08 -8.06 6.15
N PRO A 104 -14.10 -7.67 7.44
CA PRO A 104 -13.19 -6.69 8.04
C PRO A 104 -11.80 -7.28 8.35
N VAL A 105 -11.31 -8.18 7.50
CA VAL A 105 -9.98 -8.81 7.63
C VAL A 105 -8.91 -8.09 6.80
N ILE A 106 -9.31 -7.08 5.99
CA ILE A 106 -8.43 -6.40 5.03
C ILE A 106 -7.80 -5.18 5.67
N ASN A 107 -6.53 -5.29 6.01
CA ASN A 107 -5.73 -4.23 6.60
C ASN A 107 -4.78 -3.63 5.57
N GLU A 108 -4.46 -2.36 5.72
CA GLU A 108 -3.54 -1.62 4.87
C GLU A 108 -2.27 -1.27 5.62
N TYR A 109 -1.17 -1.23 4.89
CA TYR A 109 0.06 -0.60 5.35
C TYR A 109 0.61 0.33 4.27
N TYR A 110 1.31 1.36 4.72
CA TYR A 110 2.14 2.21 3.88
C TYR A 110 3.59 2.09 4.32
N GLY A 111 4.48 2.11 3.35
CA GLY A 111 5.92 2.01 3.55
C GLY A 111 6.67 1.73 2.26
N SER A 112 7.98 1.57 2.37
CA SER A 112 8.87 1.32 1.25
C SER A 112 9.91 0.25 1.59
N THR A 113 10.71 -0.12 0.61
CA THR A 113 11.83 -1.02 0.84
C THR A 113 12.88 -0.40 1.76
N GLU A 114 13.08 0.91 1.66
CA GLU A 114 14.04 1.70 2.44
C GLU A 114 13.63 1.86 3.90
N GLY A 115 12.36 2.13 4.14
CA GLY A 115 11.84 2.48 5.46
C GLY A 115 10.98 1.41 6.13
N SER A 116 10.77 0.26 5.47
CA SER A 116 9.85 -0.77 5.95
C SER A 116 8.41 -0.25 6.06
N ILE A 117 7.59 -0.82 6.96
CA ILE A 117 6.21 -0.39 7.22
C ILE A 117 6.23 0.80 8.18
N VAL A 118 5.68 1.92 7.76
CA VAL A 118 5.66 3.16 8.56
C VAL A 118 4.27 3.50 9.11
N THR A 119 3.19 3.12 8.40
CA THR A 119 1.82 3.22 8.94
C THR A 119 1.04 1.94 8.74
N THR A 120 -0.01 1.75 9.53
CA THR A 120 -0.98 0.67 9.36
C THR A 120 -2.40 1.17 9.63
N ALA A 121 -3.38 0.61 8.90
CA ALA A 121 -4.80 0.79 9.15
C ALA A 121 -5.52 -0.56 9.16
N THR A 122 -6.33 -0.82 10.19
CA THR A 122 -7.27 -1.93 10.17
C THR A 122 -8.43 -1.64 9.21
N ALA A 123 -9.18 -2.69 8.84
CA ALA A 123 -10.38 -2.51 8.04
C ALA A 123 -11.39 -1.55 8.71
N GLU A 124 -11.54 -1.63 10.02
CA GLU A 124 -12.48 -0.80 10.80
C GLU A 124 -12.06 0.67 10.81
N GLU A 125 -10.77 0.93 11.04
CA GLU A 125 -10.20 2.29 10.96
C GLU A 125 -10.37 2.89 9.57
N TRP A 126 -10.10 2.09 8.54
CA TRP A 126 -10.27 2.52 7.16
C TRP A 126 -11.74 2.78 6.80
N LEU A 127 -12.68 1.95 7.27
CA LEU A 127 -14.11 2.16 7.06
C LEU A 127 -14.62 3.45 7.70
N ALA A 128 -14.04 3.83 8.84
CA ALA A 128 -14.35 5.09 9.51
C ALA A 128 -13.69 6.30 8.81
N ARG A 129 -12.55 6.08 8.12
CA ARG A 129 -11.74 7.12 7.44
C ARG A 129 -11.26 6.64 6.07
N PRO A 130 -12.17 6.55 5.08
CA PRO A 130 -11.83 6.07 3.75
C PRO A 130 -10.70 6.88 3.11
N GLY A 131 -9.72 6.19 2.52
CA GLY A 131 -8.56 6.80 1.87
C GLY A 131 -7.34 6.96 2.76
N THR A 132 -7.46 6.76 4.09
CA THR A 132 -6.28 6.77 4.97
C THR A 132 -5.39 5.56 4.71
N VAL A 133 -4.07 5.76 4.86
CA VAL A 133 -3.08 4.67 4.96
C VAL A 133 -2.73 4.32 6.40
N GLY A 134 -3.46 4.91 7.37
CA GLY A 134 -3.41 4.56 8.79
C GLY A 134 -2.59 5.50 9.65
N LYS A 135 -2.27 5.04 10.84
CA LYS A 135 -1.45 5.75 11.81
C LYS A 135 -0.01 5.30 11.77
N GLN A 136 0.88 6.22 12.14
CA GLN A 136 2.31 5.89 12.24
C GLN A 136 2.57 4.78 13.27
N SER A 137 3.49 3.89 12.94
CA SER A 137 4.00 2.87 13.85
C SER A 137 4.74 3.51 15.02
N ALA A 138 4.73 2.87 16.19
CA ALA A 138 5.49 3.34 17.36
C ALA A 138 7.02 3.37 17.14
N MET A 139 7.53 2.73 16.09
CA MET A 139 8.96 2.67 15.76
C MET A 139 9.41 3.75 14.78
N VAL A 140 8.50 4.59 14.31
CA VAL A 140 8.82 5.65 13.34
C VAL A 140 8.24 6.98 13.78
N GLU A 141 8.85 8.06 13.32
CA GLU A 141 8.33 9.41 13.37
C GLU A 141 8.12 9.89 11.94
N ILE A 142 6.93 10.39 11.63
CA ILE A 142 6.59 10.95 10.32
C ILE A 142 6.40 12.43 10.48
N THR A 143 7.03 13.22 9.61
CA THR A 143 6.90 14.68 9.57
C THR A 143 6.47 15.09 8.16
N ILE A 144 5.45 15.91 8.06
CA ILE A 144 5.05 16.58 6.81
C ILE A 144 5.75 17.91 6.74
N VAL A 145 6.44 18.19 5.63
CA VAL A 145 7.20 19.44 5.49
C VAL A 145 6.85 20.16 4.19
N ASP A 146 7.09 21.47 4.18
CA ASP A 146 7.01 22.30 2.99
C ASP A 146 8.29 22.20 2.13
N GLU A 147 8.35 22.94 1.04
CA GLU A 147 9.50 23.03 0.13
C GLU A 147 10.79 23.55 0.79
N ASN A 148 10.69 24.21 1.93
CA ASN A 148 11.83 24.73 2.70
C ASN A 148 12.24 23.79 3.83
N GLY A 149 11.56 22.63 4.00
CA GLY A 149 11.80 21.68 5.07
C GLY A 149 11.17 22.08 6.42
N ALA A 150 10.28 23.08 6.45
CA ALA A 150 9.56 23.47 7.65
C ALA A 150 8.31 22.59 7.83
N ALA A 151 8.04 22.21 9.09
CA ALA A 151 6.89 21.35 9.40
C ALA A 151 5.56 22.03 9.04
N ARG A 152 4.67 21.29 8.40
CA ARG A 152 3.32 21.71 8.05
C ARG A 152 2.34 21.47 9.19
N PRO A 153 1.32 22.34 9.35
CA PRO A 153 0.19 22.07 10.22
C PRO A 153 -0.60 20.83 9.81
N VAL A 154 -1.36 20.28 10.76
CA VAL A 154 -2.34 19.21 10.50
C VAL A 154 -3.35 19.69 9.44
N GLY A 155 -3.70 18.82 8.52
CA GLY A 155 -4.60 19.09 7.40
C GLY A 155 -3.92 19.70 6.17
N GLU A 156 -2.67 20.16 6.29
CA GLU A 156 -1.93 20.70 5.14
C GLU A 156 -1.03 19.66 4.51
N SER A 157 -1.10 19.54 3.18
CA SER A 157 -0.31 18.61 2.40
C SER A 157 1.14 19.11 2.23
N GLY A 158 2.08 18.18 2.27
CA GLY A 158 3.51 18.43 2.06
C GLY A 158 4.29 17.15 1.85
N ASP A 159 5.61 17.28 1.68
CA ASP A 159 6.51 16.13 1.51
C ASP A 159 6.55 15.29 2.80
N ILE A 160 6.41 13.97 2.66
CA ILE A 160 6.44 13.04 3.79
C ILE A 160 7.88 12.65 4.07
N TYR A 161 8.36 12.95 5.28
CA TYR A 161 9.66 12.48 5.77
C TYR A 161 9.49 11.53 6.94
N VAL A 162 10.33 10.51 6.96
CA VAL A 162 10.29 9.42 7.94
C VAL A 162 11.61 9.34 8.69
N ARG A 163 11.55 9.10 9.99
CA ARG A 163 12.69 8.77 10.84
C ARG A 163 12.42 7.45 11.57
N ASN A 164 13.34 6.50 11.45
CA ASN A 164 13.29 5.28 12.24
C ASN A 164 13.84 5.56 13.65
N LEU A 165 13.01 5.34 14.67
CA LEU A 165 13.38 5.60 16.08
C LEU A 165 14.34 4.57 16.66
N MET A 166 14.53 3.43 15.97
CA MET A 166 15.56 2.43 16.31
C MET A 166 16.94 2.79 15.73
N GLY A 167 17.05 3.92 15.03
CA GLY A 167 18.30 4.43 14.46
C GLY A 167 18.71 3.78 13.14
N SER A 168 17.84 3.00 12.50
CA SER A 168 18.10 2.47 11.16
C SER A 168 18.02 3.58 10.12
N ASP A 169 18.98 3.60 9.22
CA ASP A 169 19.06 4.45 8.04
C ASP A 169 19.46 3.60 6.84
N PHE A 170 19.47 4.16 5.65
CA PHE A 170 19.83 3.45 4.42
C PHE A 170 20.70 4.30 3.50
N GLU A 171 21.37 3.65 2.58
CA GLU A 171 22.06 4.27 1.45
C GLU A 171 21.80 3.46 0.17
N TYR A 172 21.69 4.14 -0.95
CA TYR A 172 21.67 3.47 -2.26
C TYR A 172 23.06 3.06 -2.66
N HIS A 173 23.23 1.78 -2.96
CA HIS A 173 24.54 1.19 -3.29
C HIS A 173 25.19 1.90 -4.49
N ASN A 174 26.39 2.46 -4.29
CA ASN A 174 27.16 3.23 -5.27
C ASN A 174 26.43 4.49 -5.82
N GLU A 175 25.44 5.03 -5.10
CA GLU A 175 24.65 6.19 -5.52
C GLU A 175 24.57 7.24 -4.38
N PRO A 176 25.69 7.85 -3.99
CA PRO A 176 25.72 8.78 -2.86
C PRO A 176 24.87 10.04 -3.11
N GLU A 177 24.87 10.59 -4.32
CA GLU A 177 24.08 11.77 -4.66
C GLU A 177 22.57 11.48 -4.56
N LYS A 178 22.15 10.30 -5.01
CA LYS A 178 20.76 9.87 -4.88
C LYS A 178 20.38 9.65 -3.42
N THR A 179 21.30 9.13 -2.61
CA THR A 179 21.09 8.96 -1.16
C THR A 179 20.92 10.33 -0.50
N GLU A 180 21.80 11.29 -0.78
CA GLU A 180 21.73 12.64 -0.23
C GLU A 180 20.42 13.35 -0.63
N ALA A 181 19.99 13.18 -1.89
CA ALA A 181 18.78 13.83 -2.42
C ALA A 181 17.48 13.43 -1.72
N VAL A 182 17.42 12.25 -1.09
CA VAL A 182 16.23 11.78 -0.38
C VAL A 182 16.30 12.00 1.13
N HIS A 183 17.44 12.47 1.65
CA HIS A 183 17.61 12.77 3.07
C HIS A 183 17.46 14.26 3.37
N LEU A 184 16.55 14.61 4.26
CA LEU A 184 16.43 15.96 4.80
C LEU A 184 17.61 16.29 5.76
N LYS A 185 18.01 15.28 6.51
CA LYS A 185 19.18 15.23 7.42
C LYS A 185 19.47 13.78 7.77
N PRO A 186 20.64 13.45 8.34
CA PRO A 186 20.95 12.07 8.70
C PRO A 186 19.84 11.37 9.48
N GLY A 187 19.41 10.21 9.01
CA GLY A 187 18.34 9.40 9.59
C GLY A 187 16.92 9.90 9.36
N VAL A 188 16.73 10.96 8.54
CA VAL A 188 15.40 11.49 8.18
C VAL A 188 15.30 11.57 6.66
N PHE A 189 14.49 10.73 6.07
CA PHE A 189 14.41 10.55 4.63
C PHE A 189 12.98 10.48 4.10
N THR A 190 12.83 10.67 2.80
CA THR A 190 11.54 10.59 2.10
C THR A 190 11.49 9.42 1.13
N PHE A 191 10.28 8.91 0.89
CA PHE A 191 9.97 7.97 -0.21
C PHE A 191 9.56 8.71 -1.49
N GLY A 192 9.48 10.05 -1.43
CA GLY A 192 9.02 10.89 -2.53
C GLY A 192 7.49 11.03 -2.59
N ASP A 193 6.81 10.67 -1.53
CA ASP A 193 5.35 10.78 -1.43
C ASP A 193 4.95 12.12 -0.78
N VAL A 194 3.76 12.60 -1.16
CA VAL A 194 3.12 13.81 -0.64
C VAL A 194 1.86 13.41 0.10
N GLY A 195 1.58 14.03 1.24
CA GLY A 195 0.40 13.72 2.03
C GLY A 195 0.20 14.65 3.21
N TYR A 196 -0.78 14.33 4.04
CA TYR A 196 -1.13 15.11 5.23
C TYR A 196 -1.67 14.21 6.35
N PHE A 197 -1.59 14.69 7.58
CA PHE A 197 -2.30 14.09 8.72
C PHE A 197 -3.64 14.78 8.95
N ASP A 198 -4.67 13.98 9.30
CA ASP A 198 -5.89 14.54 9.88
C ASP A 198 -5.72 14.86 11.38
N GLU A 199 -6.76 15.46 11.99
CA GLU A 199 -6.77 15.85 13.41
C GLU A 199 -6.65 14.66 14.36
N ASP A 200 -7.00 13.45 13.91
CA ASP A 200 -6.90 12.21 14.67
C ASP A 200 -5.56 11.47 14.48
N GLY A 201 -4.65 12.02 13.67
CA GLY A 201 -3.32 11.49 13.38
C GLY A 201 -3.30 10.35 12.36
N TYR A 202 -4.30 10.26 11.49
CA TYR A 202 -4.28 9.37 10.34
C TYR A 202 -3.63 10.04 9.15
N LEU A 203 -2.75 9.30 8.46
CA LEU A 203 -2.05 9.76 7.27
C LEU A 203 -2.88 9.49 6.01
N TYR A 204 -2.91 10.48 5.14
CA TYR A 204 -3.49 10.39 3.80
C TYR A 204 -2.40 10.71 2.78
N LEU A 205 -2.29 9.88 1.75
CA LEU A 205 -1.39 10.13 0.62
C LEU A 205 -2.15 10.90 -0.45
N SER A 206 -1.54 11.95 -0.97
CA SER A 206 -2.07 12.69 -2.11
C SER A 206 -1.56 12.09 -3.42
N ASP A 207 -0.24 12.01 -3.58
CA ASP A 207 0.41 11.37 -4.75
C ASP A 207 1.92 11.22 -4.51
N ARG A 208 2.64 10.71 -5.54
CA ARG A 208 4.09 10.82 -5.61
C ARG A 208 4.51 12.17 -6.21
N LYS A 209 5.50 12.80 -5.63
CA LYS A 209 6.04 14.09 -6.11
C LYS A 209 6.50 14.02 -7.57
N ILE A 210 7.08 12.90 -7.99
CA ILE A 210 7.58 12.69 -9.35
C ILE A 210 6.45 12.51 -10.38
N ASP A 211 5.29 12.03 -9.97
CA ASP A 211 4.17 11.75 -10.85
C ASP A 211 3.19 12.94 -10.95
N MET A 212 3.34 13.91 -10.05
CA MET A 212 2.49 15.11 -9.99
C MET A 212 2.61 15.92 -11.29
N ILE A 213 1.49 16.20 -11.92
CA ILE A 213 1.40 17.01 -13.14
C ILE A 213 1.15 18.45 -12.74
N ILE A 214 1.96 19.38 -13.24
CA ILE A 214 1.75 20.80 -13.02
C ILE A 214 1.21 21.40 -14.33
N SER A 215 0.00 21.92 -14.29
CA SER A 215 -0.64 22.57 -15.46
C SER A 215 -1.24 23.91 -15.06
N GLY A 216 -0.79 24.98 -15.68
CA GLY A 216 -1.28 26.34 -15.38
C GLY A 216 -1.12 26.76 -13.91
N GLY A 217 -0.11 26.22 -13.20
CA GLY A 217 0.11 26.47 -11.75
C GLY A 217 -0.78 25.63 -10.83
N VAL A 218 -1.54 24.69 -11.36
CA VAL A 218 -2.38 23.77 -10.61
C VAL A 218 -1.68 22.40 -10.51
N ASN A 219 -1.59 21.86 -9.30
CA ASN A 219 -1.12 20.49 -9.09
C ASN A 219 -2.27 19.51 -9.41
N ILE A 220 -2.03 18.61 -10.33
CA ILE A 220 -2.94 17.53 -10.71
C ILE A 220 -2.31 16.22 -10.26
N TYR A 221 -3.05 15.47 -9.48
CA TYR A 221 -2.60 14.20 -8.92
C TYR A 221 -3.12 13.02 -9.78
N PRO A 222 -2.26 12.34 -10.55
CA PRO A 222 -2.65 11.20 -11.39
C PRO A 222 -3.48 10.15 -10.68
N ALA A 223 -3.12 9.80 -9.46
CA ALA A 223 -3.80 8.77 -8.66
C ALA A 223 -5.29 9.05 -8.44
N GLU A 224 -5.72 10.32 -8.36
CA GLU A 224 -7.14 10.70 -8.24
C GLU A 224 -7.92 10.35 -9.51
N ILE A 225 -7.35 10.67 -10.67
CA ILE A 225 -7.96 10.40 -11.99
C ILE A 225 -7.97 8.90 -12.25
N GLU A 226 -6.85 8.22 -12.01
CA GLU A 226 -6.71 6.77 -12.14
C GLU A 226 -7.70 6.03 -11.25
N GLY A 227 -7.87 6.48 -10.00
CA GLY A 227 -8.82 5.91 -9.06
C GLY A 227 -10.26 5.92 -9.56
N VAL A 228 -10.66 7.00 -10.24
CA VAL A 228 -12.00 7.11 -10.86
C VAL A 228 -12.10 6.22 -12.09
N LEU A 229 -11.13 6.30 -13.00
CA LEU A 229 -11.15 5.54 -14.26
C LEU A 229 -11.08 4.01 -14.02
N ALA A 230 -10.30 3.55 -13.04
CA ALA A 230 -10.18 2.14 -12.68
C ALA A 230 -11.51 1.50 -12.24
N THR A 231 -12.49 2.29 -11.82
CA THR A 231 -13.83 1.78 -11.44
C THR A 231 -14.69 1.45 -12.66
N HIS A 232 -14.33 1.93 -13.84
CA HIS A 232 -15.13 1.70 -15.05
C HIS A 232 -15.00 0.25 -15.54
N ALA A 233 -16.13 -0.38 -15.85
CA ALA A 233 -16.18 -1.82 -16.19
C ALA A 233 -15.34 -2.22 -17.41
N LEU A 234 -15.17 -1.30 -18.38
CA LEU A 234 -14.38 -1.53 -19.61
C LEU A 234 -12.91 -1.17 -19.47
N VAL A 235 -12.47 -0.56 -18.36
CA VAL A 235 -11.08 -0.21 -18.09
C VAL A 235 -10.43 -1.36 -17.36
N GLN A 236 -9.45 -2.00 -17.98
CA GLN A 236 -8.69 -3.11 -17.37
C GLN A 236 -7.54 -2.59 -16.53
N ASP A 237 -6.86 -1.57 -17.02
CA ASP A 237 -5.75 -0.88 -16.37
C ASP A 237 -5.69 0.55 -16.87
N VAL A 238 -5.12 1.48 -16.08
CA VAL A 238 -5.05 2.90 -16.40
C VAL A 238 -3.77 3.50 -15.82
N ALA A 239 -3.16 4.39 -16.59
CA ALA A 239 -2.06 5.24 -16.14
C ALA A 239 -2.29 6.66 -16.67
N VAL A 240 -2.17 7.65 -15.81
CA VAL A 240 -2.25 9.07 -16.12
C VAL A 240 -0.86 9.68 -16.00
N PHE A 241 -0.44 10.42 -17.00
CA PHE A 241 0.87 11.09 -17.00
C PHE A 241 0.82 12.41 -17.75
N GLY A 242 1.69 13.33 -17.34
CA GLY A 242 1.84 14.61 -18.03
C GLY A 242 2.59 14.48 -19.36
N ILE A 243 2.13 15.19 -20.35
CA ILE A 243 2.88 15.39 -21.59
C ILE A 243 3.31 16.86 -21.66
N PRO A 244 4.55 17.16 -22.09
CA PRO A 244 4.97 18.55 -22.31
C PRO A 244 4.05 19.24 -23.30
N ASN A 245 3.60 20.46 -22.98
CA ASN A 245 2.88 21.34 -23.89
C ASN A 245 3.69 22.61 -24.08
N GLU A 246 3.79 23.08 -25.32
CA GLU A 246 4.57 24.29 -25.72
C GLU A 246 3.77 25.60 -25.54
N GLU A 247 2.60 25.59 -24.91
CA GLU A 247 1.80 26.79 -24.61
C GLU A 247 2.13 27.43 -23.25
#